data_30fc5902e722e76f8e69c0d3ea7134e6
#
_entry.id   30fc5902e722e76f8e69c0d3ea7134e6
#
_cell.length_a   1.000
_cell.length_b   1.000
_cell.length_c   1.000
_cell.angle_alpha   90.00
_cell.angle_beta   90.00
_cell.angle_gamma   90.00
#
_symmetry.space_group_name_H-M   'P 1'
#
loop_
_entity.id
_entity.type
_entity.pdbx_description
1 polymer ?
#
loop_
_entity_poly.entity_id
_entity_poly.type
_entity_poly.pdbx_seq_one_letter_code
_entity_poly.pdbx_strand_id
1 'polypeptide(L)'
;MRALFVGGAVDNSELDMDGSQPPIHYPENTGGGQSRYNLHHVGRREGAIAYVVYAAPGLASHEVERISGERDYSRRFSAAPEPLAVAG
;
A
#
# COMPACT_ATOMS: atom_id res chain seq x y z
N MET A 1 -9.92 2.86 5.42
CA MET A 1 -8.50 3.12 5.16
C MET A 1 -8.26 3.51 3.71
N ARG A 2 -7.28 4.33 3.48
CA ARG A 2 -6.97 4.81 2.13
C ARG A 2 -5.90 3.95 1.49
N ALA A 3 -6.17 3.38 0.34
CA ALA A 3 -5.18 2.62 -0.42
C ALA A 3 -4.44 3.59 -1.36
N LEU A 4 -3.13 3.48 -1.38
CA LEU A 4 -2.24 4.33 -2.18
C LEU A 4 -1.41 3.43 -3.08
N PHE A 5 -1.37 3.75 -4.37
CA PHE A 5 -0.74 2.88 -5.36
C PHE A 5 0.57 3.51 -5.85
N VAL A 6 1.64 2.73 -5.81
CA VAL A 6 2.98 3.16 -6.18
C VAL A 6 3.49 2.35 -7.36
N GLY A 7 3.82 3.03 -8.42
CA GLY A 7 4.33 2.42 -9.65
C GLY A 7 3.24 1.83 -10.52
N GLY A 8 3.62 1.42 -11.72
CA GLY A 8 2.72 0.70 -12.62
C GLY A 8 1.62 1.54 -13.23
N ALA A 9 0.59 0.85 -13.72
CA ALA A 9 -0.46 1.45 -14.52
C ALA A 9 -1.31 2.46 -13.77
N VAL A 10 -1.49 2.28 -12.46
CA VAL A 10 -2.30 3.20 -11.66
C VAL A 10 -1.46 3.94 -10.62
N ASP A 11 -0.22 4.21 -10.96
CA ASP A 11 0.67 4.96 -10.07
C ASP A 11 0.02 6.25 -9.57
N ASN A 12 0.21 6.52 -8.28
CA ASN A 12 -0.32 7.70 -7.60
C ASN A 12 -1.86 7.75 -7.49
N SER A 13 -2.54 6.67 -7.81
CA SER A 13 -3.99 6.57 -7.58
C SER A 13 -4.27 6.30 -6.11
N GLU A 14 -5.47 6.66 -5.68
CA GLU A 14 -5.92 6.43 -4.31
C GLU A 14 -7.33 5.86 -4.35
N LEU A 15 -7.64 5.05 -3.35
CA LEU A 15 -8.93 4.39 -3.26
C LEU A 15 -9.31 4.20 -1.79
N ASP A 16 -10.55 4.53 -1.45
CA ASP A 16 -11.05 4.23 -0.11
C ASP A 16 -11.42 2.76 -0.03
N MET A 17 -10.93 2.09 1.00
CA MET A 17 -11.22 0.68 1.24
C MET A 17 -11.91 0.51 2.57
N ASP A 18 -12.93 -0.35 2.58
CA ASP A 18 -13.63 -0.67 3.80
C ASP A 18 -12.87 -1.72 4.62
N GLY A 19 -13.21 -1.81 5.88
CA GLY A 19 -12.66 -2.82 6.76
C GLY A 19 -11.32 -2.43 7.37
N SER A 20 -10.77 -3.36 8.15
CA SER A 20 -9.55 -3.14 8.91
C SER A 20 -8.41 -4.05 8.48
N GLN A 21 -8.64 -4.93 7.51
CA GLN A 21 -7.62 -5.86 7.03
C GLN A 21 -7.45 -5.68 5.53
N PRO A 22 -6.37 -5.02 5.10
CA PRO A 22 -6.14 -4.85 3.67
C PRO A 22 -5.79 -6.18 3.02
N PRO A 23 -6.30 -6.43 1.81
CA PRO A 23 -5.90 -7.63 1.09
C PRO A 23 -4.41 -7.58 0.72
N ILE A 24 -3.80 -8.75 0.64
CA ILE A 24 -2.38 -8.87 0.31
C ILE A 24 -2.12 -8.48 -1.15
N HIS A 25 -3.08 -8.74 -2.02
CA HIS A 25 -3.01 -8.36 -3.43
C HIS A 25 -4.20 -7.53 -3.81
N TYR A 26 -4.01 -6.61 -4.73
CA TYR A 26 -5.12 -5.81 -5.23
C TYR A 26 -5.05 -5.72 -6.76
N PRO A 27 -6.12 -6.01 -7.48
CA PRO A 27 -7.41 -6.53 -7.00
C PRO A 27 -7.28 -7.92 -6.39
N GLU A 28 -8.16 -8.23 -5.44
CA GLU A 28 -8.07 -9.47 -4.69
C GLU A 28 -8.24 -10.72 -5.54
N ASN A 29 -9.15 -10.65 -6.49
CA ASN A 29 -9.53 -11.84 -7.24
C ASN A 29 -9.81 -11.44 -8.67
N THR A 30 -8.80 -11.56 -9.51
CA THR A 30 -8.92 -11.15 -10.90
C THR A 30 -9.31 -12.28 -11.84
N GLY A 31 -9.26 -13.50 -11.39
CA GLY A 31 -9.68 -14.63 -12.20
C GLY A 31 -8.82 -14.95 -13.41
N GLY A 32 -7.66 -14.36 -13.58
CA GLY A 32 -6.90 -14.76 -14.74
C GLY A 32 -5.63 -14.02 -15.03
N GLY A 33 -4.55 -14.36 -14.39
CA GLY A 33 -3.20 -14.04 -14.86
C GLY A 33 -2.82 -12.57 -15.00
N GLN A 34 -3.63 -11.66 -14.54
CA GLN A 34 -3.26 -10.26 -14.60
C GLN A 34 -2.35 -9.89 -13.44
N SER A 35 -1.43 -8.97 -13.70
CA SER A 35 -0.55 -8.45 -12.67
C SER A 35 -1.36 -7.74 -11.60
N ARG A 36 -1.07 -8.03 -10.35
CA ARG A 36 -1.74 -7.40 -9.22
C ARG A 36 -0.73 -6.65 -8.40
N TYR A 37 -1.20 -5.56 -7.78
CA TYR A 37 -0.39 -4.82 -6.84
C TYR A 37 -0.23 -5.63 -5.56
N ASN A 38 0.93 -5.49 -4.93
CA ASN A 38 1.26 -6.20 -3.71
C ASN A 38 1.24 -5.24 -2.54
N LEU A 39 0.67 -5.68 -1.43
CA LEU A 39 0.66 -4.91 -0.19
C LEU A 39 2.11 -4.76 0.29
N HIS A 40 2.57 -3.54 0.40
CA HIS A 40 3.94 -3.25 0.81
C HIS A 40 4.04 -2.89 2.30
N HIS A 41 3.26 -1.91 2.74
CA HIS A 41 3.26 -1.50 4.13
C HIS A 41 1.98 -0.73 4.46
N VAL A 42 1.78 -0.48 5.73
CA VAL A 42 0.64 0.29 6.21
C VAL A 42 1.11 1.46 7.05
N GLY A 43 0.27 2.46 7.19
CA GLY A 43 0.49 3.56 8.14
C GLY A 43 -0.49 3.43 9.28
N ARG A 44 0.01 3.42 10.52
CA ARG A 44 -0.84 3.31 11.69
C ARG A 44 -0.94 4.63 12.45
N ARG A 45 -2.14 4.90 12.92
CA ARG A 45 -2.41 6.04 13.78
C ARG A 45 -3.32 5.55 14.89
N GLU A 46 -2.85 5.66 16.13
CA GLU A 46 -3.61 5.25 17.31
C GLU A 46 -4.13 3.81 17.21
N GLY A 47 -3.27 2.92 16.74
CA GLY A 47 -3.60 1.51 16.64
C GLY A 47 -4.42 1.11 15.42
N ALA A 48 -4.90 2.06 14.64
CA ALA A 48 -5.70 1.77 13.45
C ALA A 48 -4.89 2.03 12.18
N ILE A 49 -5.24 1.33 11.12
CA ILE A 49 -4.62 1.54 9.81
C ILE A 49 -5.25 2.77 9.16
N ALA A 50 -4.44 3.80 8.97
CA ALA A 50 -4.89 5.02 8.31
C ALA A 50 -4.73 4.92 6.80
N TYR A 51 -3.61 4.34 6.33
CA TYR A 51 -3.38 4.15 4.91
C TYR A 51 -2.65 2.84 4.64
N VAL A 52 -2.72 2.40 3.40
CA VAL A 52 -2.09 1.16 2.94
C VAL A 52 -1.36 1.47 1.65
N VAL A 53 -0.13 1.02 1.51
CA VAL A 53 0.64 1.23 0.28
C VAL A 53 0.73 -0.07 -0.50
N TYR A 54 0.24 -0.03 -1.73
CA TYR A 54 0.33 -1.13 -2.68
C TYR A 54 1.38 -0.81 -3.74
N ALA A 55 2.28 -1.73 -3.95
CA ALA A 55 3.38 -1.57 -4.91
C ALA A 55 3.14 -2.38 -6.17
N ALA A 56 3.52 -1.82 -7.30
CA ALA A 56 3.45 -2.53 -8.57
C ALA A 56 4.36 -3.76 -8.55
N PRO A 57 3.98 -4.82 -9.26
CA PRO A 57 4.84 -6.02 -9.35
C PRO A 57 6.22 -5.63 -9.89
N GLY A 58 7.25 -6.17 -9.26
CA GLY A 58 8.62 -5.93 -9.69
C GLY A 58 9.25 -4.63 -9.21
N LEU A 59 8.49 -3.77 -8.57
CA LEU A 59 9.05 -2.54 -8.02
C LEU A 59 9.82 -2.85 -6.73
N ALA A 60 11.07 -2.44 -6.66
CA ALA A 60 11.92 -2.75 -5.53
C ALA A 60 11.43 -2.03 -4.26
N SER A 61 11.58 -2.69 -3.11
CA SER A 61 11.10 -2.16 -1.84
C SER A 61 11.69 -0.78 -1.53
N HIS A 62 12.98 -0.58 -1.77
CA HIS A 62 13.62 0.72 -1.50
C HIS A 62 13.03 1.84 -2.38
N GLU A 63 12.57 1.49 -3.59
CA GLU A 63 11.90 2.46 -4.44
C GLU A 63 10.52 2.82 -3.90
N VAL A 64 9.80 1.83 -3.40
CA VAL A 64 8.48 2.08 -2.78
C VAL A 64 8.64 3.00 -1.58
N GLU A 65 9.65 2.77 -0.76
CA GLU A 65 9.92 3.60 0.41
C GLU A 65 10.32 5.02 0.02
N ARG A 66 11.16 5.16 -1.00
CA ARG A 66 11.58 6.47 -1.49
C ARG A 66 10.39 7.28 -2.00
N ILE A 67 9.57 6.65 -2.82
CA ILE A 67 8.40 7.32 -3.41
C ILE A 67 7.39 7.68 -2.33
N SER A 68 7.17 6.79 -1.38
CA SER A 68 6.26 7.05 -0.26
C SER A 68 6.73 8.24 0.56
N GLY A 69 8.05 8.36 0.76
CA GLY A 69 8.62 9.50 1.45
C GLY A 69 8.49 10.79 0.67
N GLU A 70 8.70 10.73 -0.65
CA GLU A 70 8.55 11.92 -1.50
C GLU A 70 7.10 12.42 -1.54
N ARG A 71 6.16 11.50 -1.45
CA ARG A 71 4.74 11.85 -1.44
C ARG A 71 4.21 12.19 -0.06
N ASP A 72 5.05 12.10 0.97
CA ASP A 72 4.71 12.45 2.35
C ASP A 72 3.50 11.71 2.90
N TYR A 73 3.37 10.43 2.59
CA TYR A 73 2.21 9.67 3.03
C TYR A 73 2.05 9.69 4.55
N SER A 74 3.13 9.48 5.30
CA SER A 74 3.04 9.47 6.76
C SER A 74 2.59 10.79 7.32
N ARG A 75 3.06 11.90 6.76
CA ARG A 75 2.64 13.23 7.18
C ARG A 75 1.20 13.53 6.77
N ARG A 76 0.85 13.17 5.54
CA ARG A 76 -0.50 13.42 5.02
C ARG A 76 -1.56 12.79 5.91
N PHE A 77 -1.29 11.61 6.43
CA PHE A 77 -2.26 10.86 7.23
C PHE A 77 -1.96 10.89 8.73
N SER A 78 -0.91 11.60 9.14
CA SER A 78 -0.47 11.64 10.54
C SER A 78 -0.33 10.23 11.10
N ALA A 79 0.33 9.36 10.35
CA ALA A 79 0.42 7.95 10.67
C ALA A 79 1.86 7.47 10.49
N ALA A 80 2.30 6.55 11.33
CA ALA A 80 3.65 6.00 11.26
C ALA A 80 3.67 4.82 10.29
N PRO A 81 4.60 4.79 9.33
CA PRO A 81 4.73 3.65 8.44
C PRO A 81 5.20 2.43 9.22
N GLU A 82 4.59 1.30 8.92
CA GLU A 82 4.89 0.05 9.60
C GLU A 82 5.05 -1.04 8.55
N PRO A 83 6.27 -1.59 8.41
CA PRO A 83 6.47 -2.70 7.48
C PRO A 83 5.61 -3.87 7.92
N LEU A 84 5.05 -4.58 6.93
CA LEU A 84 4.31 -5.78 7.24
C LEU A 84 5.28 -6.79 7.81
N ALA A 85 4.96 -7.26 9.01
CA ALA A 85 5.62 -8.41 9.54
C ALA A 85 5.18 -9.57 8.66
N VAL A 86 6.00 -9.92 7.69
CA VAL A 86 5.77 -11.15 6.97
C VAL A 86 6.02 -12.23 7.98
N ALA A 87 4.96 -12.85 8.43
CA ALA A 87 5.09 -14.08 9.19
C ALA A 87 5.79 -15.03 8.23
N GLY A 88 7.03 -15.14 8.43
CA GLY A 88 7.96 -15.85 7.59
C GLY A 88 7.70 -17.27 7.47
#